data_cef9233f7673b2e5ad64b30e0cdeeac8
#
_entry.id   cef9233f7673b2e5ad64b30e0cdeeac8
#
_cell.length_a   1.000
_cell.length_b   1.000
_cell.length_c   1.000
_cell.angle_alpha   90.00
_cell.angle_beta   90.00
_cell.angle_gamma   90.00
#
_symmetry.space_group_name_H-M   'P 1'
#
loop_
_entity.id
_entity.type
_entity.pdbx_description
1 polymer ?
#
loop_
_entity_poly.entity_id
_entity_poly.type
_entity_poly.pdbx_seq_one_letter_code
_entity_poly.pdbx_strand_id
1 'polypeptide(L)'
;FRVTNPQQNTEREFQSMEDMVNYLLSHKESVDLFQRNGGKGKILTVMFDEKTEEIAKRLGVDIALPPAELRTRLDSKIVTTQLANEAGVSSAPNVVDVEASSYEELRALAAENNLGEKLVVQTPYGDSGKTTFFISNQAEWDKVAEKVSGEKLKVMKYINHIPGTVEAVATRCGTMVGPLQTDITGYQELTPYKGGWCGNDIFPEILQGAQREKIIGMVKAMGDKLYENGYRGTFCFDYLVDTDDGEVYLGEINPRISGASPLTNLVTSKYGGIPLMLFHLLEFMDVDFEIDVDEIQKRWSDFGSWTQLVLKHTQDEVRLITKAPRSGIWRMLDDGNITFVRNSIDWNNVSDNQDAFYLRVYNAGDYAYLGADMGILVARGRMQTDDRQLLPRAHQWVRAINAEFEYKSLDKFEVPHIPTDNVRKMI
;
A
#
# COMPACT_ATOMS: atom_id res chain seq x y z
N PHE A 1 11.70 -9.06 -22.74
CA PHE A 1 11.80 -8.92 -21.27
C PHE A 1 12.96 -9.78 -20.77
N ARG A 2 13.88 -9.20 -20.02
CA ARG A 2 14.92 -9.93 -19.29
C ARG A 2 14.64 -9.77 -17.81
N VAL A 3 14.37 -10.88 -17.13
CA VAL A 3 14.32 -10.92 -15.67
C VAL A 3 15.71 -11.18 -15.17
N THR A 4 16.26 -10.27 -14.38
CA THR A 4 17.51 -10.47 -13.64
C THR A 4 17.15 -10.69 -12.18
N ASN A 5 17.78 -11.65 -11.53
CA ASN A 5 17.61 -11.89 -10.11
C ASN A 5 18.99 -11.86 -9.41
N PRO A 6 19.51 -10.67 -9.11
CA PRO A 6 20.81 -10.51 -8.46
C PRO A 6 20.85 -11.05 -7.02
N GLN A 7 19.69 -11.29 -6.40
CA GLN A 7 19.62 -11.76 -5.01
C GLN A 7 20.10 -13.19 -4.81
N GLN A 8 20.09 -14.02 -5.84
CA GLN A 8 20.42 -15.45 -5.72
C GLN A 8 21.86 -15.72 -5.26
N ASN A 9 22.75 -14.74 -5.29
CA ASN A 9 24.17 -14.89 -4.99
C ASN A 9 24.70 -13.88 -3.96
N THR A 10 23.83 -13.31 -3.13
CA THR A 10 24.28 -12.36 -2.10
C THR A 10 24.00 -12.89 -0.69
N GLU A 11 25.01 -12.82 0.18
CA GLU A 11 24.88 -13.03 1.62
C GLU A 11 24.61 -11.72 2.36
N ARG A 12 24.36 -10.62 1.63
CA ARG A 12 24.15 -9.30 2.19
C ARG A 12 22.78 -9.18 2.83
N GLU A 13 22.73 -8.69 4.05
CA GLU A 13 21.53 -8.22 4.72
C GLU A 13 21.15 -6.82 4.20
N PHE A 14 19.88 -6.64 3.85
CA PHE A 14 19.32 -5.35 3.48
C PHE A 14 18.65 -4.70 4.70
N GLN A 15 18.97 -3.44 4.94
CA GLN A 15 18.44 -2.68 6.08
C GLN A 15 17.08 -2.02 5.79
N SER A 16 16.77 -1.81 4.51
CA SER A 16 15.54 -1.20 4.04
C SER A 16 15.23 -1.60 2.60
N MET A 17 14.05 -1.25 2.11
CA MET A 17 13.68 -1.40 0.69
C MET A 17 14.56 -0.54 -0.21
N GLU A 18 14.90 0.67 0.23
CA GLU A 18 15.81 1.57 -0.47
C GLU A 18 17.21 0.94 -0.62
N ASP A 19 17.74 0.33 0.45
CA ASP A 19 19.03 -0.38 0.38
C ASP A 19 19.01 -1.54 -0.61
N MET A 20 17.89 -2.27 -0.69
CA MET A 20 17.69 -3.32 -1.69
C MET A 20 17.63 -2.73 -3.10
N VAL A 21 16.89 -1.66 -3.33
CA VAL A 21 16.82 -0.96 -4.63
C VAL A 21 18.20 -0.46 -5.04
N ASN A 22 18.94 0.16 -4.13
CA ASN A 22 20.30 0.65 -4.37
C ASN A 22 21.26 -0.47 -4.75
N TYR A 23 21.16 -1.63 -4.08
CA TYR A 23 21.92 -2.82 -4.44
C TYR A 23 21.57 -3.32 -5.85
N LEU A 24 20.27 -3.48 -6.13
CA LEU A 24 19.80 -3.98 -7.43
C LEU A 24 20.25 -3.07 -8.59
N LEU A 25 20.14 -1.76 -8.44
CA LEU A 25 20.57 -0.79 -9.44
C LEU A 25 22.10 -0.79 -9.64
N SER A 26 22.86 -1.03 -8.59
CA SER A 26 24.32 -1.08 -8.63
C SER A 26 24.86 -2.45 -9.09
N HIS A 27 24.02 -3.48 -9.17
CA HIS A 27 24.43 -4.81 -9.57
C HIS A 27 24.86 -4.84 -11.03
N LYS A 28 25.91 -5.60 -11.32
CA LYS A 28 26.52 -5.67 -12.65
C LYS A 28 25.51 -5.95 -13.77
N GLU A 29 24.56 -6.85 -13.56
CA GLU A 29 23.56 -7.19 -14.56
C GLU A 29 22.62 -6.01 -14.88
N SER A 30 22.24 -5.22 -13.88
CA SER A 30 21.45 -4.01 -14.07
C SER A 30 22.24 -2.95 -14.80
N VAL A 31 23.50 -2.72 -14.41
CA VAL A 31 24.41 -1.79 -15.10
C VAL A 31 24.59 -2.19 -16.55
N ASP A 32 24.88 -3.47 -16.83
CA ASP A 32 25.03 -4.00 -18.20
C ASP A 32 23.74 -3.83 -19.03
N LEU A 33 22.54 -3.95 -18.38
CA LEU A 33 21.26 -3.73 -19.04
C LEU A 33 21.09 -2.28 -19.47
N PHE A 34 21.37 -1.34 -18.58
CA PHE A 34 21.28 0.11 -18.89
C PHE A 34 22.28 0.51 -19.96
N GLN A 35 23.52 0.04 -19.90
CA GLN A 35 24.55 0.34 -20.89
C GLN A 35 24.21 -0.19 -22.28
N ARG A 36 23.64 -1.40 -22.38
CA ARG A 36 23.19 -1.99 -23.66
C ARG A 36 22.08 -1.19 -24.32
N ASN A 37 21.26 -0.49 -23.54
CA ASN A 37 20.21 0.39 -24.04
C ASN A 37 20.68 1.83 -24.27
N GLY A 38 22.00 2.05 -24.34
CA GLY A 38 22.61 3.35 -24.64
C GLY A 38 22.69 4.31 -23.46
N GLY A 39 22.55 3.80 -22.22
CA GLY A 39 22.64 4.61 -21.00
C GLY A 39 21.54 5.68 -20.89
N LYS A 40 20.41 5.48 -21.56
CA LYS A 40 19.24 6.37 -21.52
C LYS A 40 18.02 5.59 -21.06
N GLY A 41 17.23 6.17 -20.21
CA GLY A 41 15.99 5.55 -19.73
C GLY A 41 15.50 6.18 -18.45
N LYS A 42 14.37 5.69 -17.99
CA LYS A 42 13.80 6.11 -16.72
C LYS A 42 13.58 4.90 -15.83
N ILE A 43 13.85 5.07 -14.56
CA ILE A 43 13.64 4.04 -13.51
C ILE A 43 12.37 4.41 -12.77
N LEU A 44 11.48 3.43 -12.60
CA LEU A 44 10.35 3.50 -11.71
C LEU A 44 10.55 2.43 -10.62
N THR A 45 10.48 2.84 -9.36
CA THR A 45 10.61 1.96 -8.19
C THR A 45 9.58 2.34 -7.12
N VAL A 46 9.28 1.42 -6.22
CA VAL A 46 8.32 1.69 -5.14
C VAL A 46 8.93 2.55 -4.06
N MET A 47 10.16 2.22 -3.65
CA MET A 47 10.91 2.94 -2.61
C MET A 47 12.26 3.39 -3.16
N PHE A 48 12.74 4.55 -2.74
CA PHE A 48 14.00 5.14 -3.16
C PHE A 48 14.42 6.25 -2.19
N ASP A 49 15.70 6.60 -2.22
CA ASP A 49 16.34 7.62 -1.41
C ASP A 49 17.31 8.48 -2.25
N GLU A 50 17.98 9.42 -1.62
CA GLU A 50 18.98 10.28 -2.27
C GLU A 50 20.13 9.46 -2.88
N LYS A 51 20.48 8.34 -2.27
CA LYS A 51 21.50 7.41 -2.80
C LYS A 51 21.02 6.74 -4.08
N THR A 52 19.73 6.43 -4.20
CA THR A 52 19.14 5.93 -5.44
C THR A 52 19.28 6.98 -6.56
N GLU A 53 19.05 8.25 -6.25
CA GLU A 53 19.22 9.37 -7.20
C GLU A 53 20.69 9.49 -7.66
N GLU A 54 21.64 9.40 -6.75
CA GLU A 54 23.08 9.39 -7.08
C GLU A 54 23.45 8.23 -7.99
N ILE A 55 22.93 7.02 -7.71
CA ILE A 55 23.16 5.83 -8.54
C ILE A 55 22.57 6.03 -9.94
N ALA A 56 21.33 6.49 -10.05
CA ALA A 56 20.66 6.76 -11.32
C ALA A 56 21.45 7.77 -12.16
N LYS A 57 21.87 8.87 -11.56
CA LYS A 57 22.73 9.90 -12.21
C LYS A 57 24.03 9.30 -12.73
N ARG A 58 24.70 8.45 -11.95
CA ARG A 58 25.94 7.75 -12.37
C ARG A 58 25.70 6.79 -13.53
N LEU A 59 24.52 6.17 -13.59
CA LEU A 59 24.11 5.26 -14.66
C LEU A 59 23.63 6.00 -15.92
N GLY A 60 23.46 7.33 -15.87
CA GLY A 60 22.95 8.15 -16.97
C GLY A 60 21.43 7.96 -17.21
N VAL A 61 20.68 7.55 -16.18
CA VAL A 61 19.24 7.34 -16.26
C VAL A 61 18.51 8.27 -15.27
N ASP A 62 17.28 8.64 -15.58
CA ASP A 62 16.45 9.44 -14.70
C ASP A 62 15.55 8.57 -13.83
N ILE A 63 15.11 9.10 -12.70
CA ILE A 63 14.08 8.47 -11.87
C ILE A 63 12.73 9.08 -12.26
N ALA A 64 11.76 8.23 -12.63
CA ALA A 64 10.40 8.63 -12.94
C ALA A 64 9.56 8.76 -11.66
N LEU A 65 10.02 9.56 -10.72
CA LEU A 65 9.41 9.82 -9.41
C LEU A 65 9.80 11.24 -8.98
N PRO A 66 9.04 11.87 -8.06
CA PRO A 66 9.44 13.14 -7.45
C PRO A 66 10.79 13.01 -6.72
N PRO A 67 11.53 14.13 -6.49
CA PRO A 67 12.78 14.09 -5.73
C PRO A 67 12.63 13.39 -4.36
N ALA A 68 13.64 12.64 -3.94
CA ALA A 68 13.63 11.89 -2.68
C ALA A 68 13.35 12.79 -1.46
N GLU A 69 14.00 13.96 -1.40
CA GLU A 69 13.75 14.96 -0.36
C GLU A 69 12.29 15.41 -0.31
N LEU A 70 11.68 15.67 -1.47
CA LEU A 70 10.27 16.07 -1.55
C LEU A 70 9.34 14.93 -1.10
N ARG A 71 9.62 13.70 -1.55
CA ARG A 71 8.86 12.52 -1.11
C ARG A 71 8.95 12.37 0.40
N THR A 72 10.16 12.41 0.98
CA THR A 72 10.36 12.29 2.43
C THR A 72 9.61 13.36 3.20
N ARG A 73 9.66 14.61 2.75
CA ARG A 73 8.90 15.71 3.36
C ARG A 73 7.39 15.44 3.34
N LEU A 74 6.86 14.95 2.20
CA LEU A 74 5.43 14.71 2.01
C LEU A 74 4.96 13.37 2.60
N ASP A 75 5.86 12.48 2.99
CA ASP A 75 5.53 11.25 3.74
C ASP A 75 5.25 11.54 5.22
N SER A 76 5.56 12.75 5.68
CA SER A 76 5.25 13.19 7.04
C SER A 76 3.75 13.41 7.24
N LYS A 77 3.16 12.65 8.19
CA LYS A 77 1.74 12.77 8.59
C LYS A 77 1.38 14.16 9.11
N ILE A 78 2.36 14.88 9.67
CA ILE A 78 2.18 16.28 10.11
C ILE A 78 2.09 17.19 8.90
N VAL A 79 3.06 17.13 7.99
CA VAL A 79 3.12 17.99 6.80
C VAL A 79 1.89 17.75 5.90
N THR A 80 1.52 16.49 5.64
CA THR A 80 0.35 16.21 4.81
C THR A 80 -0.96 16.63 5.46
N THR A 81 -1.09 16.57 6.80
CA THR A 81 -2.26 17.10 7.50
C THR A 81 -2.32 18.63 7.41
N GLN A 82 -1.19 19.33 7.52
CA GLN A 82 -1.13 20.79 7.34
C GLN A 82 -1.54 21.20 5.92
N LEU A 83 -1.00 20.53 4.89
CA LEU A 83 -1.38 20.76 3.49
C LEU A 83 -2.86 20.45 3.23
N ALA A 84 -3.40 19.40 3.85
CA ALA A 84 -4.81 19.08 3.76
C ALA A 84 -5.69 20.18 4.36
N ASN A 85 -5.33 20.71 5.53
CA ASN A 85 -6.04 21.83 6.16
C ASN A 85 -6.01 23.07 5.26
N GLU A 86 -4.86 23.40 4.65
CA GLU A 86 -4.73 24.50 3.69
C GLU A 86 -5.58 24.29 2.43
N ALA A 87 -5.73 23.05 1.97
CA ALA A 87 -6.56 22.69 0.82
C ALA A 87 -8.07 22.57 1.16
N GLY A 88 -8.47 22.76 2.40
CA GLY A 88 -9.85 22.57 2.86
C GLY A 88 -10.28 21.08 2.89
N VAL A 89 -9.31 20.17 2.95
CA VAL A 89 -9.55 18.73 3.06
C VAL A 89 -9.75 18.36 4.53
N SER A 90 -10.93 17.87 4.86
CA SER A 90 -11.29 17.49 6.23
C SER A 90 -10.47 16.29 6.70
N SER A 91 -9.83 16.40 7.87
CA SER A 91 -9.27 15.27 8.62
C SER A 91 -10.02 15.11 9.95
N ALA A 92 -9.95 13.92 10.58
CA ALA A 92 -10.51 13.75 11.92
C ALA A 92 -10.02 14.89 12.85
N PRO A 93 -10.85 15.40 13.78
CA PRO A 93 -10.45 16.49 14.64
C PRO A 93 -9.08 16.20 15.26
N ASN A 94 -8.12 17.13 15.09
CA ASN A 94 -6.73 16.90 15.44
C ASN A 94 -5.98 18.18 15.79
N VAL A 95 -4.83 17.97 16.40
CA VAL A 95 -3.76 18.96 16.53
C VAL A 95 -2.46 18.32 16.05
N VAL A 96 -1.65 19.10 15.33
CA VAL A 96 -0.39 18.62 14.72
C VAL A 96 0.77 19.45 15.21
N ASP A 97 1.99 18.89 15.07
CA ASP A 97 3.26 19.55 15.46
C ASP A 97 3.32 19.88 16.95
N VAL A 98 2.75 19.00 17.78
CA VAL A 98 2.73 19.13 19.24
C VAL A 98 3.66 18.09 19.87
N GLU A 99 4.03 18.32 21.13
CA GLU A 99 4.78 17.37 21.95
C GLU A 99 3.96 17.04 23.20
N ALA A 100 4.11 15.83 23.72
CA ALA A 100 3.57 15.41 25.00
C ALA A 100 4.57 14.47 25.67
N SER A 101 5.00 14.83 26.87
CA SER A 101 5.97 14.08 27.67
C SER A 101 5.29 13.22 28.75
N SER A 102 3.99 13.46 28.97
CA SER A 102 3.19 12.72 29.94
C SER A 102 1.75 12.52 29.46
N TYR A 103 1.04 11.57 30.06
CA TYR A 103 -0.38 11.38 29.80
C TYR A 103 -1.21 12.61 30.21
N GLU A 104 -0.80 13.32 31.26
CA GLU A 104 -1.47 14.53 31.71
C GLU A 104 -1.38 15.65 30.66
N GLU A 105 -0.20 15.85 30.09
CA GLU A 105 0.00 16.81 28.96
C GLU A 105 -0.83 16.41 27.75
N LEU A 106 -0.81 15.13 27.37
CA LEU A 106 -1.64 14.61 26.26
C LEU A 106 -3.13 14.89 26.51
N ARG A 107 -3.62 14.68 27.74
CA ARG A 107 -5.00 14.95 28.12
C ARG A 107 -5.34 16.44 28.11
N ALA A 108 -4.41 17.29 28.53
CA ALA A 108 -4.56 18.76 28.48
C ALA A 108 -4.69 19.23 27.01
N LEU A 109 -3.80 18.78 26.13
CA LEU A 109 -3.88 19.03 24.68
C LEU A 109 -5.22 18.57 24.09
N ALA A 110 -5.67 17.38 24.45
CA ALA A 110 -6.93 16.83 23.98
C ALA A 110 -8.14 17.66 24.45
N ALA A 111 -8.14 18.13 25.70
CA ALA A 111 -9.20 18.95 26.25
C ALA A 111 -9.26 20.33 25.58
N GLU A 112 -8.12 20.98 25.40
CA GLU A 112 -8.00 22.30 24.74
C GLU A 112 -8.53 22.24 23.28
N ASN A 113 -8.30 21.14 22.59
CA ASN A 113 -8.68 20.96 21.18
C ASN A 113 -9.97 20.15 20.98
N ASN A 114 -10.73 19.84 22.03
CA ASN A 114 -12.00 19.11 21.99
C ASN A 114 -11.89 17.71 21.33
N LEU A 115 -10.79 16.99 21.54
CA LEU A 115 -10.53 15.68 20.92
C LEU A 115 -11.19 14.49 21.66
N GLY A 116 -11.80 14.75 22.83
CA GLY A 116 -12.47 13.74 23.63
C GLY A 116 -11.51 12.88 24.45
N GLU A 117 -11.97 11.68 24.86
CA GLU A 117 -11.22 10.83 25.79
C GLU A 117 -10.36 9.78 25.08
N LYS A 118 -10.85 9.24 23.97
CA LYS A 118 -10.13 8.27 23.16
C LYS A 118 -9.34 8.99 22.08
N LEU A 119 -8.05 8.78 22.08
CA LEU A 119 -7.13 9.49 21.20
C LEU A 119 -6.40 8.52 20.27
N VAL A 120 -6.00 9.05 19.13
CA VAL A 120 -5.02 8.44 18.24
C VAL A 120 -3.80 9.36 18.16
N VAL A 121 -2.64 8.82 18.49
CA VAL A 121 -1.36 9.55 18.45
C VAL A 121 -0.50 8.96 17.36
N GLN A 122 0.04 9.80 16.51
CA GLN A 122 0.93 9.40 15.41
C GLN A 122 2.23 10.18 15.45
N THR A 123 3.36 9.50 15.20
CA THR A 123 4.63 10.16 14.88
C THR A 123 4.65 10.57 13.41
N PRO A 124 5.55 11.49 12.99
CA PRO A 124 5.57 12.02 11.63
C PRO A 124 5.72 10.95 10.56
N TYR A 125 6.55 9.95 10.80
CA TYR A 125 6.90 8.91 9.85
C TYR A 125 6.57 7.52 10.38
N GLY A 126 6.27 6.59 9.48
CA GLY A 126 6.07 5.18 9.77
C GLY A 126 4.98 4.54 8.93
N ASP A 127 5.19 3.27 8.60
CA ASP A 127 4.33 2.47 7.73
C ASP A 127 3.50 1.45 8.49
N SER A 128 2.44 0.96 7.84
CA SER A 128 1.65 -0.20 8.29
C SER A 128 1.08 -0.06 9.72
N GLY A 129 0.76 1.16 10.15
CA GLY A 129 0.18 1.41 11.48
C GLY A 129 1.15 1.28 12.66
N LYS A 130 2.46 1.03 12.43
CA LYS A 130 3.46 0.83 13.50
C LYS A 130 3.69 2.04 14.38
N THR A 131 3.39 3.22 13.88
CA THR A 131 3.55 4.52 14.54
C THR A 131 2.22 5.19 14.83
N THR A 132 1.14 4.40 14.85
CA THR A 132 -0.21 4.84 15.22
C THR A 132 -0.59 4.17 16.54
N PHE A 133 -0.83 4.98 17.56
CA PHE A 133 -1.10 4.53 18.92
C PHE A 133 -2.48 4.96 19.36
N PHE A 134 -3.24 4.02 19.91
CA PHE A 134 -4.58 4.25 20.46
C PHE A 134 -4.45 4.42 21.97
N ILE A 135 -4.88 5.56 22.50
CA ILE A 135 -4.65 5.94 23.89
C ILE A 135 -5.97 6.42 24.51
N SER A 136 -6.44 5.69 25.51
CA SER A 136 -7.65 6.00 26.27
C SER A 136 -7.38 6.12 27.79
N ASN A 137 -6.20 5.68 28.24
CA ASN A 137 -5.83 5.64 29.66
C ASN A 137 -4.31 5.67 29.85
N GLN A 138 -3.88 5.90 31.11
CA GLN A 138 -2.47 5.96 31.49
C GLN A 138 -1.70 4.69 31.10
N ALA A 139 -2.27 3.50 31.30
CA ALA A 139 -1.57 2.25 31.02
C ALA A 139 -1.28 2.04 29.51
N GLU A 140 -2.12 2.58 28.63
CA GLU A 140 -1.87 2.59 27.18
C GLU A 140 -0.79 3.61 26.81
N TRP A 141 -0.78 4.77 27.44
CA TRP A 141 0.28 5.76 27.29
C TRP A 141 1.65 5.19 27.71
N ASP A 142 1.74 4.55 28.87
CA ASP A 142 2.99 4.01 29.40
C ASP A 142 3.68 3.02 28.46
N LYS A 143 2.89 2.31 27.64
CA LYS A 143 3.42 1.36 26.62
C LYS A 143 4.07 2.04 25.42
N VAL A 144 3.77 3.32 25.20
CA VAL A 144 4.19 4.05 24.01
C VAL A 144 5.01 5.29 24.30
N ALA A 145 5.05 5.72 25.56
CA ALA A 145 5.71 6.96 25.99
C ALA A 145 7.16 7.07 25.51
N GLU A 146 7.94 6.01 25.61
CA GLU A 146 9.32 5.98 25.11
C GLU A 146 9.42 6.15 23.59
N LYS A 147 8.42 5.64 22.84
CA LYS A 147 8.40 5.69 21.37
C LYS A 147 8.03 7.06 20.82
N VAL A 148 7.33 7.85 21.61
CA VAL A 148 6.86 9.19 21.22
C VAL A 148 7.65 10.31 21.92
N SER A 149 8.56 9.96 22.83
CA SER A 149 9.35 10.92 23.59
C SER A 149 10.27 11.74 22.69
N GLY A 150 10.14 13.08 22.77
CA GLY A 150 10.93 14.02 21.98
C GLY A 150 10.52 14.12 20.51
N GLU A 151 9.45 13.42 20.09
CA GLU A 151 8.92 13.48 18.74
C GLU A 151 7.84 14.56 18.65
N LYS A 152 7.74 15.18 17.45
CA LYS A 152 6.57 15.94 17.08
C LYS A 152 5.43 14.99 16.76
N LEU A 153 4.24 15.28 17.25
CA LEU A 153 3.09 14.38 17.18
C LEU A 153 1.93 14.98 16.41
N LYS A 154 1.14 14.11 15.80
CA LYS A 154 -0.24 14.35 15.41
C LYS A 154 -1.12 13.66 16.44
N VAL A 155 -1.97 14.41 17.13
CA VAL A 155 -2.93 13.90 18.12
C VAL A 155 -4.34 14.11 17.58
N MET A 156 -5.12 13.04 17.49
CA MET A 156 -6.46 13.05 16.89
C MET A 156 -7.50 12.47 17.84
N LYS A 157 -8.74 12.90 17.67
CA LYS A 157 -9.92 12.21 18.18
C LYS A 157 -9.99 10.82 17.56
N TYR A 158 -10.20 9.79 18.37
CA TYR A 158 -10.58 8.47 17.87
C TYR A 158 -12.00 8.54 17.28
N ILE A 159 -12.18 8.03 16.08
CA ILE A 159 -13.47 7.86 15.43
C ILE A 159 -13.71 6.38 15.11
N ASN A 160 -14.94 5.91 15.26
CA ASN A 160 -15.34 4.62 14.72
C ASN A 160 -15.45 4.76 13.21
N HIS A 161 -14.73 3.96 12.43
CA HIS A 161 -14.67 4.20 11.01
C HIS A 161 -14.58 2.94 10.16
N ILE A 162 -15.02 3.09 8.91
CA ILE A 162 -14.73 2.18 7.83
C ILE A 162 -13.58 2.79 7.03
N PRO A 163 -12.42 2.12 6.97
CA PRO A 163 -11.29 2.61 6.17
C PRO A 163 -11.48 2.26 4.70
N GLY A 164 -10.93 3.08 3.85
CA GLY A 164 -10.79 2.79 2.44
C GLY A 164 -9.68 3.63 1.83
N THR A 165 -9.37 3.30 0.60
CA THR A 165 -8.21 3.83 -0.12
C THR A 165 -8.63 4.28 -1.50
N VAL A 166 -7.97 5.31 -2.02
CA VAL A 166 -8.08 5.71 -3.42
C VAL A 166 -6.70 6.11 -3.94
N GLU A 167 -6.33 5.55 -5.06
CA GLU A 167 -5.13 5.94 -5.80
C GLU A 167 -5.46 7.10 -6.71
N ALA A 168 -4.57 8.08 -6.77
CA ALA A 168 -4.71 9.23 -7.65
C ALA A 168 -3.36 9.63 -8.27
N VAL A 169 -3.40 10.47 -9.28
CA VAL A 169 -2.20 11.02 -9.92
C VAL A 169 -2.34 12.54 -10.01
N ALA A 170 -1.41 13.24 -9.40
CA ALA A 170 -1.26 14.69 -9.55
C ALA A 170 -0.56 14.99 -10.88
N THR A 171 -1.25 15.67 -11.80
CA THR A 171 -0.74 16.03 -13.12
C THR A 171 -0.84 17.53 -13.37
N ARG A 172 -0.13 18.01 -14.40
CA ARG A 172 -0.23 19.41 -14.88
C ARG A 172 -1.61 19.79 -15.40
N CYS A 173 -2.45 18.79 -15.72
CA CYS A 173 -3.80 18.98 -16.20
C CYS A 173 -4.88 18.90 -15.09
N GLY A 174 -4.45 18.65 -13.84
CA GLY A 174 -5.31 18.41 -12.69
C GLY A 174 -5.13 17.00 -12.13
N THR A 175 -5.86 16.71 -11.06
CA THR A 175 -5.74 15.43 -10.34
C THR A 175 -6.66 14.37 -10.95
N MET A 176 -6.05 13.26 -11.39
CA MET A 176 -6.75 12.06 -11.85
C MET A 176 -7.08 11.19 -10.64
N VAL A 177 -8.34 10.85 -10.43
CA VAL A 177 -8.80 10.04 -9.29
C VAL A 177 -9.24 8.66 -9.77
N GLY A 178 -8.58 7.61 -9.26
CA GLY A 178 -8.95 6.22 -9.54
C GLY A 178 -10.25 5.78 -8.83
N PRO A 179 -10.70 4.54 -9.06
CA PRO A 179 -11.81 3.96 -8.34
C PRO A 179 -11.55 3.89 -6.83
N LEU A 180 -12.61 4.12 -6.03
CA LEU A 180 -12.55 3.91 -4.58
C LEU A 180 -12.37 2.43 -4.26
N GLN A 181 -11.67 2.15 -3.18
CA GLN A 181 -11.43 0.81 -2.64
C GLN A 181 -11.82 0.75 -1.18
N THR A 182 -12.31 -0.39 -0.72
CA THR A 182 -12.42 -0.71 0.71
C THR A 182 -11.23 -1.56 1.12
N ASP A 183 -10.68 -1.29 2.30
CA ASP A 183 -9.52 -2.03 2.79
C ASP A 183 -9.93 -3.33 3.48
N ILE A 184 -9.21 -4.39 3.19
CA ILE A 184 -9.29 -5.67 3.87
C ILE A 184 -8.15 -5.71 4.89
N THR A 185 -8.49 -5.66 6.19
CA THR A 185 -7.51 -5.49 7.26
C THR A 185 -7.77 -6.41 8.46
N GLY A 186 -6.68 -6.91 9.08
CA GLY A 186 -6.72 -7.54 10.40
C GLY A 186 -7.29 -8.96 10.45
N TYR A 187 -7.51 -9.64 9.33
CA TYR A 187 -7.97 -11.03 9.31
C TYR A 187 -6.84 -11.99 9.60
N GLN A 188 -6.95 -12.77 10.70
CA GLN A 188 -5.90 -13.65 11.19
C GLN A 188 -5.44 -14.72 10.20
N GLU A 189 -6.27 -15.11 9.26
CA GLU A 189 -5.92 -16.05 8.19
C GLU A 189 -5.12 -15.43 7.04
N LEU A 190 -5.09 -14.10 6.95
CA LEU A 190 -4.39 -13.35 5.93
C LEU A 190 -3.17 -12.58 6.47
N THR A 191 -3.21 -12.18 7.74
CA THR A 191 -2.15 -11.38 8.36
C THR A 191 -2.02 -11.68 9.86
N PRO A 192 -0.80 -11.78 10.40
CA PRO A 192 -0.60 -11.95 11.84
C PRO A 192 -0.80 -10.65 12.63
N TYR A 193 -0.95 -9.51 11.95
CA TYR A 193 -0.98 -8.20 12.58
C TYR A 193 -2.41 -7.71 12.78
N LYS A 194 -2.73 -7.27 14.02
CA LYS A 194 -4.02 -6.65 14.32
C LYS A 194 -4.15 -5.34 13.49
N GLY A 195 -5.20 -5.27 12.64
CA GLY A 195 -5.40 -4.14 11.74
C GLY A 195 -4.42 -4.09 10.55
N GLY A 196 -3.56 -5.11 10.37
CA GLY A 196 -2.65 -5.17 9.24
C GLY A 196 -3.41 -5.26 7.91
N TRP A 197 -3.01 -4.44 6.95
CA TRP A 197 -3.56 -4.49 5.60
C TRP A 197 -3.22 -5.83 4.91
N CYS A 198 -4.22 -6.40 4.25
CA CYS A 198 -4.09 -7.67 3.53
C CYS A 198 -4.91 -7.73 2.24
N GLY A 199 -5.31 -6.59 1.70
CA GLY A 199 -5.97 -6.51 0.40
C GLY A 199 -6.99 -5.39 0.29
N ASN A 200 -7.69 -5.39 -0.85
CA ASN A 200 -8.72 -4.41 -1.17
C ASN A 200 -9.84 -5.03 -1.99
N ASP A 201 -11.06 -4.53 -1.81
CA ASP A 201 -12.16 -4.70 -2.75
C ASP A 201 -12.40 -3.41 -3.53
N ILE A 202 -12.61 -3.52 -4.84
CA ILE A 202 -13.17 -2.45 -5.70
C ILE A 202 -14.53 -2.90 -6.21
N PHE A 203 -15.56 -2.08 -6.06
CA PHE A 203 -16.89 -2.30 -6.61
C PHE A 203 -17.65 -0.98 -6.79
N PRO A 204 -18.61 -0.88 -7.72
CA PRO A 204 -19.24 0.39 -8.07
C PRO A 204 -19.97 1.07 -6.90
N GLU A 205 -20.51 0.27 -5.97
CA GLU A 205 -21.35 0.72 -4.87
C GLU A 205 -20.56 1.24 -3.65
N ILE A 206 -19.23 1.26 -3.70
CA ILE A 206 -18.43 1.86 -2.61
C ILE A 206 -18.79 3.33 -2.48
N LEU A 207 -19.46 3.65 -1.39
CA LEU A 207 -19.97 4.97 -1.07
C LEU A 207 -20.76 5.59 -2.25
N GLN A 208 -21.89 6.16 -1.98
CA GLN A 208 -22.74 6.75 -3.00
C GLN A 208 -23.16 8.17 -2.61
N GLY A 209 -23.68 8.91 -3.59
CA GLY A 209 -24.17 10.26 -3.36
C GLY A 209 -23.13 11.19 -2.77
N ALA A 210 -23.53 11.96 -1.75
CA ALA A 210 -22.72 13.04 -1.18
C ALA A 210 -21.38 12.58 -0.58
N GLN A 211 -21.32 11.37 0.01
CA GLN A 211 -20.07 10.83 0.57
C GLN A 211 -19.03 10.56 -0.53
N ARG A 212 -19.46 9.92 -1.63
CA ARG A 212 -18.59 9.66 -2.78
C ARG A 212 -18.08 10.96 -3.42
N GLU A 213 -18.98 11.92 -3.63
CA GLU A 213 -18.63 13.23 -4.18
C GLU A 213 -17.64 13.97 -3.28
N LYS A 214 -17.88 13.94 -1.97
CA LYS A 214 -16.99 14.54 -0.96
C LYS A 214 -15.58 13.94 -1.03
N ILE A 215 -15.44 12.61 -1.06
CA ILE A 215 -14.11 11.96 -1.17
C ILE A 215 -13.42 12.37 -2.47
N ILE A 216 -14.09 12.27 -3.61
CA ILE A 216 -13.51 12.65 -4.90
C ILE A 216 -13.05 14.11 -4.88
N GLY A 217 -13.86 15.01 -4.31
CA GLY A 217 -13.48 16.41 -4.13
C GLY A 217 -12.26 16.60 -3.23
N MET A 218 -12.21 15.89 -2.11
CA MET A 218 -11.06 15.92 -1.19
C MET A 218 -9.77 15.43 -1.88
N VAL A 219 -9.85 14.33 -2.63
CA VAL A 219 -8.70 13.77 -3.36
C VAL A 219 -8.21 14.72 -4.45
N LYS A 220 -9.12 15.34 -5.21
CA LYS A 220 -8.78 16.37 -6.21
C LYS A 220 -8.07 17.56 -5.53
N ALA A 221 -8.67 18.12 -4.48
CA ALA A 221 -8.10 19.25 -3.77
C ALA A 221 -6.71 18.94 -3.18
N MET A 222 -6.54 17.73 -2.63
CA MET A 222 -5.25 17.30 -2.08
C MET A 222 -4.21 17.09 -3.18
N GLY A 223 -4.56 16.45 -4.30
CA GLY A 223 -3.64 16.24 -5.41
C GLY A 223 -3.20 17.54 -6.07
N ASP A 224 -4.12 18.49 -6.25
CA ASP A 224 -3.81 19.82 -6.77
C ASP A 224 -2.88 20.58 -5.78
N LYS A 225 -3.14 20.46 -4.47
CA LYS A 225 -2.26 21.02 -3.42
C LYS A 225 -0.87 20.39 -3.42
N LEU A 226 -0.77 19.07 -3.62
CA LEU A 226 0.51 18.37 -3.78
C LEU A 226 1.25 18.89 -5.02
N TYR A 227 0.54 19.08 -6.13
CA TYR A 227 1.13 19.61 -7.36
C TYR A 227 1.68 21.04 -7.19
N GLU A 228 0.94 21.92 -6.52
CA GLU A 228 1.39 23.26 -6.14
C GLU A 228 2.69 23.24 -5.30
N ASN A 229 2.87 22.20 -4.50
CA ASN A 229 4.06 21.97 -3.69
C ASN A 229 5.19 21.22 -4.44
N GLY A 230 5.08 21.06 -5.76
CA GLY A 230 6.09 20.48 -6.63
C GLY A 230 6.00 18.96 -6.79
N TYR A 231 5.03 18.30 -6.15
CA TYR A 231 4.80 16.87 -6.28
C TYR A 231 4.10 16.58 -7.61
N ARG A 232 4.51 15.51 -8.29
CA ARG A 232 3.91 14.98 -9.51
C ARG A 232 3.83 13.47 -9.43
N GLY A 233 2.79 12.91 -10.07
CA GLY A 233 2.65 11.47 -10.18
C GLY A 233 1.71 10.88 -9.14
N THR A 234 1.82 9.56 -8.95
CA THR A 234 0.87 8.79 -8.15
C THR A 234 1.00 9.05 -6.66
N PHE A 235 -0.12 9.08 -5.99
CA PHE A 235 -0.22 9.08 -4.52
C PHE A 235 -1.45 8.27 -4.10
N CYS A 236 -1.41 7.78 -2.87
CA CYS A 236 -2.51 7.06 -2.26
C CYS A 236 -3.16 7.94 -1.20
N PHE A 237 -4.48 8.05 -1.22
CA PHE A 237 -5.29 8.80 -0.27
C PHE A 237 -6.13 7.80 0.54
N ASP A 238 -5.78 7.61 1.80
CA ASP A 238 -6.55 6.77 2.71
C ASP A 238 -7.64 7.62 3.36
N TYR A 239 -8.90 7.17 3.24
CA TYR A 239 -10.05 7.86 3.80
C TYR A 239 -10.71 7.04 4.91
N LEU A 240 -11.36 7.76 5.81
CA LEU A 240 -12.12 7.21 6.93
C LEU A 240 -13.56 7.68 6.81
N VAL A 241 -14.50 6.73 6.82
CA VAL A 241 -15.93 7.05 6.92
C VAL A 241 -16.36 6.83 8.35
N ASP A 242 -16.66 7.88 9.08
CA ASP A 242 -17.17 7.79 10.45
C ASP A 242 -18.52 7.06 10.46
N THR A 243 -18.63 6.02 11.26
CA THR A 243 -19.87 5.20 11.36
C THR A 243 -20.92 5.82 12.26
N ASP A 244 -20.56 6.83 13.07
CA ASP A 244 -21.47 7.46 14.02
C ASP A 244 -22.30 8.57 13.35
N ASP A 245 -21.70 9.34 12.41
CA ASP A 245 -22.37 10.47 11.75
C ASP A 245 -22.29 10.42 10.23
N GLY A 246 -21.54 9.49 9.66
CA GLY A 246 -21.33 9.34 8.21
C GLY A 246 -20.39 10.35 7.58
N GLU A 247 -19.68 11.15 8.39
CA GLU A 247 -18.69 12.10 7.92
C GLU A 247 -17.46 11.38 7.32
N VAL A 248 -16.84 12.07 6.37
CA VAL A 248 -15.66 11.53 5.65
C VAL A 248 -14.44 12.37 5.96
N TYR A 249 -13.37 11.69 6.32
CA TYR A 249 -12.11 12.31 6.71
C TYR A 249 -10.92 11.73 5.93
N LEU A 250 -9.90 12.57 5.72
CA LEU A 250 -8.57 12.12 5.38
C LEU A 250 -7.98 11.31 6.55
N GLY A 251 -7.55 10.10 6.28
CA GLY A 251 -6.75 9.29 7.20
C GLY A 251 -5.25 9.61 7.05
N GLU A 252 -4.71 9.30 5.86
CA GLU A 252 -3.29 9.42 5.55
C GLU A 252 -3.07 9.66 4.04
N ILE A 253 -1.96 10.31 3.70
CA ILE A 253 -1.45 10.41 2.33
C ILE A 253 -0.15 9.61 2.23
N ASN A 254 -0.09 8.76 1.22
CA ASN A 254 1.12 8.04 0.86
C ASN A 254 1.60 8.55 -0.51
N PRO A 255 2.63 9.43 -0.58
CA PRO A 255 3.10 10.05 -1.83
C PRO A 255 3.99 9.08 -2.62
N ARG A 256 3.45 7.92 -2.97
CA ARG A 256 4.15 6.81 -3.63
C ARG A 256 3.20 5.78 -4.21
N ILE A 257 3.75 4.86 -4.98
CA ILE A 257 3.07 3.61 -5.37
C ILE A 257 2.76 2.82 -4.08
N SER A 258 1.54 2.30 -3.96
CA SER A 258 1.07 1.57 -2.79
C SER A 258 0.68 0.12 -3.11
N GLY A 259 0.33 -0.65 -2.08
CA GLY A 259 -0.23 -1.99 -2.23
C GLY A 259 -1.57 -2.02 -2.98
N ALA A 260 -2.31 -0.91 -3.02
CA ALA A 260 -3.57 -0.77 -3.73
C ALA A 260 -3.40 -0.49 -5.24
N SER A 261 -2.22 0.00 -5.66
CA SER A 261 -1.95 0.38 -7.06
C SER A 261 -2.19 -0.72 -8.09
N PRO A 262 -1.86 -2.02 -7.84
CA PRO A 262 -2.12 -3.07 -8.82
C PRO A 262 -3.61 -3.21 -9.13
N LEU A 263 -4.48 -3.19 -8.12
CA LEU A 263 -5.92 -3.35 -8.32
C LEU A 263 -6.53 -2.14 -9.02
N THR A 264 -6.12 -0.91 -8.67
CA THR A 264 -6.53 0.32 -9.38
C THR A 264 -6.18 0.24 -10.86
N ASN A 265 -4.94 -0.10 -11.17
CA ASN A 265 -4.47 -0.16 -12.57
C ASN A 265 -5.13 -1.29 -13.36
N LEU A 266 -5.46 -2.41 -12.71
CA LEU A 266 -6.27 -3.47 -13.32
C LEU A 266 -7.63 -2.91 -13.77
N VAL A 267 -8.35 -2.29 -12.85
CA VAL A 267 -9.72 -1.83 -13.11
C VAL A 267 -9.73 -0.70 -14.14
N THR A 268 -8.88 0.31 -13.99
CA THR A 268 -8.80 1.45 -14.91
C THR A 268 -8.37 1.03 -16.32
N SER A 269 -7.43 0.09 -16.44
CA SER A 269 -7.02 -0.48 -17.73
C SER A 269 -8.12 -1.31 -18.38
N LYS A 270 -8.75 -2.20 -17.59
CA LYS A 270 -9.73 -3.16 -18.11
C LYS A 270 -11.01 -2.49 -18.61
N TYR A 271 -11.53 -1.52 -17.88
CA TYR A 271 -12.82 -0.88 -18.13
C TYR A 271 -12.68 0.44 -18.87
N GLY A 272 -11.73 1.28 -18.52
CA GLY A 272 -11.47 2.56 -19.15
C GLY A 272 -10.46 2.54 -20.30
N GLY A 273 -9.77 1.40 -20.50
CA GLY A 273 -8.76 1.23 -21.55
C GLY A 273 -7.42 1.93 -21.25
N ILE A 274 -7.32 2.67 -20.14
CA ILE A 274 -6.15 3.47 -19.78
C ILE A 274 -5.84 3.23 -18.30
N PRO A 275 -4.69 2.62 -17.95
CA PRO A 275 -4.30 2.46 -16.55
C PRO A 275 -3.93 3.82 -15.94
N LEU A 276 -4.27 4.00 -14.65
CA LEU A 276 -3.96 5.23 -13.90
C LEU A 276 -2.45 5.54 -13.93
N MET A 277 -1.60 4.53 -13.84
CA MET A 277 -0.14 4.65 -13.85
C MET A 277 0.40 5.29 -15.15
N LEU A 278 -0.34 5.25 -16.25
CA LEU A 278 0.09 5.91 -17.50
C LEU A 278 0.22 7.42 -17.29
N PHE A 279 -0.67 8.04 -16.54
CA PHE A 279 -0.62 9.48 -16.27
C PHE A 279 0.54 9.86 -15.37
N HIS A 280 0.93 8.97 -14.43
CA HIS A 280 2.18 9.11 -13.70
C HIS A 280 3.39 9.13 -14.65
N LEU A 281 3.46 8.15 -15.55
CA LEU A 281 4.56 8.08 -16.51
C LEU A 281 4.62 9.30 -17.43
N LEU A 282 3.48 9.82 -17.90
CA LEU A 282 3.42 11.00 -18.75
C LEU A 282 4.07 12.23 -18.10
N GLU A 283 3.90 12.42 -16.78
CA GLU A 283 4.54 13.52 -16.05
C GLU A 283 6.07 13.47 -16.07
N PHE A 284 6.66 12.28 -16.25
CA PHE A 284 8.10 12.05 -16.20
C PHE A 284 8.74 11.72 -17.56
N MET A 285 7.96 11.68 -18.65
CA MET A 285 8.46 11.28 -19.99
C MET A 285 8.94 12.45 -20.84
N ASP A 286 8.96 13.67 -20.31
CA ASP A 286 9.41 14.89 -21.03
C ASP A 286 8.66 15.10 -22.36
N VAL A 287 7.36 14.76 -22.39
CA VAL A 287 6.47 14.96 -23.53
C VAL A 287 5.41 16.00 -23.19
N ASP A 288 5.01 16.78 -24.18
CA ASP A 288 3.87 17.64 -24.03
C ASP A 288 2.58 16.80 -24.15
N PHE A 289 1.66 17.00 -23.21
CA PHE A 289 0.37 16.35 -23.22
C PHE A 289 -0.71 17.27 -22.67
N GLU A 290 -1.92 17.07 -23.14
CA GLU A 290 -3.13 17.67 -22.63
C GLU A 290 -4.15 16.56 -22.36
N ILE A 291 -4.83 16.61 -21.23
CA ILE A 291 -5.79 15.59 -20.79
C ILE A 291 -7.08 16.28 -20.37
N ASP A 292 -8.19 15.81 -20.89
CA ASP A 292 -9.51 16.07 -20.33
C ASP A 292 -9.74 15.13 -19.13
N VAL A 293 -9.50 15.66 -17.93
CA VAL A 293 -9.61 14.91 -16.66
C VAL A 293 -11.03 14.36 -16.47
N ASP A 294 -12.05 15.12 -16.80
CA ASP A 294 -13.44 14.72 -16.59
C ASP A 294 -13.86 13.60 -17.57
N GLU A 295 -13.37 13.65 -18.80
CA GLU A 295 -13.60 12.60 -19.79
C GLU A 295 -12.96 11.26 -19.34
N ILE A 296 -11.72 11.27 -18.86
CA ILE A 296 -11.06 10.08 -18.34
C ILE A 296 -11.76 9.55 -17.08
N GLN A 297 -12.11 10.42 -16.15
CA GLN A 297 -12.87 10.04 -14.95
C GLN A 297 -14.21 9.37 -15.29
N LYS A 298 -14.88 9.84 -16.35
CA LYS A 298 -16.12 9.24 -16.84
C LYS A 298 -15.87 7.82 -17.38
N ARG A 299 -14.75 7.56 -18.08
CA ARG A 299 -14.39 6.20 -18.53
C ARG A 299 -14.20 5.24 -17.38
N TRP A 300 -13.71 5.72 -16.23
CA TRP A 300 -13.48 4.91 -15.03
C TRP A 300 -14.70 4.81 -14.10
N SER A 301 -15.88 5.26 -14.53
CA SER A 301 -17.09 5.23 -13.71
C SER A 301 -17.92 3.95 -13.84
N ASP A 302 -17.73 3.19 -14.92
CA ASP A 302 -18.44 1.92 -15.18
C ASP A 302 -17.46 0.75 -15.15
N PHE A 303 -17.47 0.00 -14.05
CA PHE A 303 -16.58 -1.14 -13.83
C PHE A 303 -17.24 -2.21 -12.97
N GLY A 304 -16.75 -3.45 -13.10
CA GLY A 304 -17.20 -4.57 -12.28
C GLY A 304 -16.39 -4.71 -10.99
N SER A 305 -16.88 -5.56 -10.10
CA SER A 305 -16.26 -5.82 -8.81
C SER A 305 -15.02 -6.70 -8.93
N TRP A 306 -13.97 -6.31 -8.22
CA TRP A 306 -12.69 -7.01 -8.14
C TRP A 306 -12.11 -6.95 -6.74
N THR A 307 -11.30 -7.96 -6.43
CA THR A 307 -10.56 -8.06 -5.16
C THR A 307 -9.12 -8.42 -5.40
N GLN A 308 -8.23 -7.88 -4.59
CA GLN A 308 -6.92 -8.49 -4.33
C GLN A 308 -6.81 -8.88 -2.86
N LEU A 309 -6.25 -10.07 -2.59
CA LEU A 309 -5.85 -10.51 -1.26
C LEU A 309 -4.34 -10.75 -1.24
N VAL A 310 -3.67 -10.22 -0.23
CA VAL A 310 -2.26 -10.53 0.06
C VAL A 310 -2.23 -11.58 1.15
N LEU A 311 -1.79 -12.77 0.79
CA LEU A 311 -1.69 -13.89 1.71
C LEU A 311 -0.34 -13.83 2.43
N LYS A 312 -0.36 -13.65 3.73
CA LYS A 312 0.86 -13.62 4.55
C LYS A 312 1.04 -14.93 5.32
N HIS A 313 2.28 -15.27 5.59
CA HIS A 313 2.58 -16.35 6.53
C HIS A 313 2.22 -15.91 7.96
N THR A 314 1.29 -16.62 8.60
CA THR A 314 0.70 -16.21 9.89
C THR A 314 1.22 -16.97 11.10
N GLN A 315 2.11 -17.95 10.89
CA GLN A 315 2.68 -18.75 11.96
C GLN A 315 4.01 -18.16 12.43
N ASP A 316 4.22 -18.09 13.75
CA ASP A 316 5.43 -17.52 14.35
C ASP A 316 6.55 -18.56 14.41
N GLU A 317 6.94 -19.02 13.22
CA GLU A 317 8.07 -19.92 13.01
C GLU A 317 8.68 -19.70 11.62
N VAL A 318 9.98 -19.92 11.51
CA VAL A 318 10.67 -19.94 10.22
C VAL A 318 10.63 -21.35 9.64
N ARG A 319 10.14 -21.48 8.41
CA ARG A 319 10.04 -22.77 7.70
C ARG A 319 10.65 -22.69 6.31
N LEU A 320 11.34 -23.73 5.90
CA LEU A 320 11.77 -23.89 4.51
C LEU A 320 10.57 -24.29 3.65
N ILE A 321 10.31 -23.55 2.60
CA ILE A 321 9.28 -23.88 1.59
C ILE A 321 9.84 -24.99 0.71
N THR A 322 9.20 -26.15 0.70
CA THR A 322 9.59 -27.28 -0.15
C THR A 322 8.76 -27.37 -1.43
N LYS A 323 7.53 -26.84 -1.41
CA LYS A 323 6.66 -26.69 -2.58
C LYS A 323 5.89 -25.36 -2.47
N ALA A 324 5.69 -24.69 -3.59
CA ALA A 324 4.88 -23.49 -3.69
C ALA A 324 3.93 -23.55 -4.89
N PRO A 325 2.72 -22.95 -4.80
CA PRO A 325 1.77 -22.90 -5.91
C PRO A 325 2.37 -22.15 -7.11
N ARG A 326 1.91 -22.47 -8.31
CA ARG A 326 2.33 -21.78 -9.55
C ARG A 326 1.68 -20.41 -9.65
N SER A 327 2.42 -19.44 -10.19
CA SER A 327 1.80 -18.19 -10.65
C SER A 327 0.96 -18.47 -11.91
N GLY A 328 -0.26 -17.95 -11.93
CA GLY A 328 -1.18 -18.14 -13.05
C GLY A 328 -2.64 -18.19 -12.65
N ILE A 329 -3.45 -18.73 -13.53
CA ILE A 329 -4.90 -18.87 -13.32
C ILE A 329 -5.19 -20.18 -12.61
N TRP A 330 -5.95 -20.09 -11.55
CA TRP A 330 -6.49 -21.18 -10.75
C TRP A 330 -8.01 -21.14 -10.79
N ARG A 331 -8.66 -22.29 -10.69
CA ARG A 331 -10.11 -22.42 -10.64
C ARG A 331 -10.56 -23.11 -9.37
N MET A 332 -11.52 -22.51 -8.69
CA MET A 332 -12.23 -23.11 -7.56
C MET A 332 -13.23 -24.13 -8.07
N LEU A 333 -13.21 -25.32 -7.49
CA LEU A 333 -14.15 -26.42 -7.78
C LEU A 333 -15.32 -26.39 -6.78
N ASP A 334 -16.40 -27.08 -7.10
CA ASP A 334 -17.61 -27.10 -6.26
C ASP A 334 -17.38 -27.72 -4.86
N ASP A 335 -16.36 -28.57 -4.73
CA ASP A 335 -15.95 -29.20 -3.47
C ASP A 335 -15.04 -28.30 -2.60
N GLY A 336 -14.71 -27.09 -3.08
CA GLY A 336 -13.81 -26.14 -2.42
C GLY A 336 -12.32 -26.38 -2.63
N ASN A 337 -11.95 -27.38 -3.43
CA ASN A 337 -10.59 -27.57 -3.92
C ASN A 337 -10.29 -26.62 -5.08
N ILE A 338 -9.01 -26.45 -5.39
CA ILE A 338 -8.59 -25.64 -6.54
C ILE A 338 -7.80 -26.49 -7.54
N THR A 339 -7.87 -26.10 -8.80
CA THR A 339 -7.05 -26.69 -9.85
C THR A 339 -6.30 -25.62 -10.62
N PHE A 340 -5.05 -25.92 -10.97
CA PHE A 340 -4.25 -25.03 -11.81
C PHE A 340 -4.72 -25.12 -13.26
N VAL A 341 -5.11 -23.98 -13.83
CA VAL A 341 -5.63 -23.92 -15.20
C VAL A 341 -4.51 -23.68 -16.20
N ARG A 342 -3.72 -22.61 -15.98
CA ARG A 342 -2.61 -22.24 -16.88
C ARG A 342 -1.66 -21.23 -16.26
N ASN A 343 -0.43 -21.20 -16.76
CA ASN A 343 0.48 -20.11 -16.47
C ASN A 343 -0.08 -18.78 -17.02
N SER A 344 0.05 -17.73 -16.26
CA SER A 344 -0.28 -16.36 -16.66
C SER A 344 0.54 -15.38 -15.84
N ILE A 345 0.87 -14.27 -16.45
CA ILE A 345 1.40 -13.06 -15.79
C ILE A 345 0.37 -11.93 -15.85
N ASP A 346 -0.81 -12.19 -16.40
CA ASP A 346 -1.86 -11.22 -16.63
C ASP A 346 -3.16 -11.66 -15.95
N TRP A 347 -3.56 -10.92 -14.94
CA TRP A 347 -4.82 -11.09 -14.22
C TRP A 347 -6.07 -10.79 -15.07
N ASN A 348 -5.94 -10.07 -16.20
CA ASN A 348 -7.04 -9.87 -17.15
C ASN A 348 -7.61 -11.19 -17.68
N ASN A 349 -6.83 -12.28 -17.55
CA ASN A 349 -7.25 -13.63 -17.92
C ASN A 349 -8.20 -14.29 -16.91
N VAL A 350 -8.56 -13.65 -15.81
CA VAL A 350 -9.64 -14.11 -14.91
C VAL A 350 -10.96 -13.91 -15.62
N SER A 351 -11.60 -15.01 -16.04
CA SER A 351 -12.77 -14.98 -16.90
C SER A 351 -14.10 -14.99 -16.16
N ASP A 352 -14.17 -15.67 -15.04
CA ASP A 352 -15.38 -15.80 -14.23
C ASP A 352 -15.11 -15.72 -12.71
N ASN A 353 -16.15 -15.88 -11.91
CA ASN A 353 -16.06 -15.77 -10.44
C ASN A 353 -15.44 -17.02 -9.77
N GLN A 354 -15.30 -18.12 -10.49
CA GLN A 354 -14.61 -19.33 -10.02
C GLN A 354 -13.11 -19.29 -10.31
N ASP A 355 -12.66 -18.37 -11.16
CA ASP A 355 -11.25 -18.20 -11.49
C ASP A 355 -10.61 -17.13 -10.60
N ALA A 356 -9.33 -17.32 -10.30
CA ALA A 356 -8.47 -16.30 -9.71
C ALA A 356 -7.08 -16.34 -10.33
N PHE A 357 -6.45 -15.18 -10.45
CA PHE A 357 -5.03 -15.07 -10.71
C PHE A 357 -4.27 -15.11 -9.39
N TYR A 358 -3.27 -15.97 -9.30
CA TYR A 358 -2.35 -16.00 -8.16
C TYR A 358 -0.95 -15.64 -8.61
N LEU A 359 -0.37 -14.61 -7.98
CA LEU A 359 1.02 -14.22 -8.14
C LEU A 359 1.80 -14.73 -6.93
N ARG A 360 2.65 -15.72 -7.14
CA ARG A 360 3.54 -16.23 -6.11
C ARG A 360 4.68 -15.26 -5.85
N VAL A 361 4.98 -14.99 -4.59
CA VAL A 361 6.15 -14.21 -4.17
C VAL A 361 7.30 -15.13 -3.77
N TYR A 362 7.04 -16.15 -2.93
CA TYR A 362 8.06 -17.08 -2.44
C TYR A 362 8.05 -18.39 -3.21
N ASN A 363 9.23 -18.96 -3.46
CA ASN A 363 9.44 -20.21 -4.19
C ASN A 363 9.82 -21.35 -3.26
N ALA A 364 9.85 -22.59 -3.79
CA ALA A 364 10.53 -23.70 -3.15
C ALA A 364 12.04 -23.33 -2.99
N GLY A 365 12.59 -23.55 -1.80
CA GLY A 365 13.94 -23.14 -1.42
C GLY A 365 14.00 -21.82 -0.63
N ASP A 366 12.96 -21.01 -0.64
CA ASP A 366 12.86 -19.79 0.17
C ASP A 366 12.35 -20.12 1.59
N TYR A 367 12.48 -19.15 2.50
CA TYR A 367 12.02 -19.29 3.88
C TYR A 367 10.75 -18.46 4.11
N ALA A 368 9.72 -19.12 4.65
CA ALA A 368 8.54 -18.45 5.20
C ALA A 368 8.82 -18.03 6.65
N TYR A 369 8.43 -16.82 7.01
CA TYR A 369 8.55 -16.25 8.35
C TYR A 369 7.31 -15.41 8.66
N LEU A 370 7.06 -15.10 9.91
CA LEU A 370 5.88 -14.36 10.36
C LEU A 370 5.72 -13.04 9.57
N GLY A 371 4.59 -12.90 8.87
CA GLY A 371 4.26 -11.72 8.08
C GLY A 371 4.85 -11.69 6.67
N ALA A 372 5.57 -12.72 6.22
CA ALA A 372 6.06 -12.81 4.84
C ALA A 372 4.89 -12.86 3.84
N ASP A 373 4.93 -12.03 2.81
CA ASP A 373 3.93 -11.99 1.73
C ASP A 373 4.09 -13.21 0.80
N MET A 374 3.33 -14.27 1.04
CA MET A 374 3.43 -15.54 0.31
C MET A 374 2.98 -15.39 -1.15
N GLY A 375 2.03 -14.50 -1.39
CA GLY A 375 1.52 -14.21 -2.73
C GLY A 375 0.31 -13.31 -2.73
N ILE A 376 -0.09 -12.90 -3.93
CA ILE A 376 -1.22 -12.01 -4.17
C ILE A 376 -2.26 -12.76 -5.02
N LEU A 377 -3.49 -12.84 -4.51
CA LEU A 377 -4.63 -13.41 -5.21
C LEU A 377 -5.50 -12.27 -5.76
N VAL A 378 -5.79 -12.29 -7.06
CA VAL A 378 -6.71 -11.35 -7.71
C VAL A 378 -7.89 -12.12 -8.27
N ALA A 379 -9.11 -11.72 -7.91
CA ALA A 379 -10.34 -12.39 -8.32
C ALA A 379 -11.45 -11.40 -8.65
N ARG A 380 -12.42 -11.83 -9.45
CA ARG A 380 -13.66 -11.08 -9.67
C ARG A 380 -14.56 -11.15 -8.43
N GLY A 381 -15.35 -10.10 -8.24
CA GLY A 381 -16.28 -10.00 -7.12
C GLY A 381 -15.59 -9.61 -5.82
N ARG A 382 -16.39 -9.37 -4.80
CA ARG A 382 -15.95 -8.98 -3.46
C ARG A 382 -15.49 -10.18 -2.65
N MET A 383 -14.60 -9.95 -1.70
CA MET A 383 -14.16 -10.93 -0.70
C MET A 383 -14.53 -10.54 0.72
N GLN A 384 -15.11 -9.36 0.91
CA GLN A 384 -15.55 -8.82 2.18
C GLN A 384 -16.99 -8.32 2.09
N THR A 385 -17.75 -8.45 3.17
CA THR A 385 -19.10 -7.87 3.35
C THR A 385 -19.01 -6.40 3.76
N ASP A 386 -20.15 -5.68 3.76
CA ASP A 386 -20.17 -4.27 4.19
C ASP A 386 -19.89 -4.11 5.69
N ASP A 387 -20.23 -5.09 6.50
CA ASP A 387 -19.93 -5.16 7.93
C ASP A 387 -18.53 -5.75 8.22
N ARG A 388 -17.66 -5.79 7.21
CA ARG A 388 -16.26 -6.18 7.32
C ARG A 388 -16.07 -7.60 7.85
N GLN A 389 -16.78 -8.56 7.26
CA GLN A 389 -16.53 -9.97 7.44
C GLN A 389 -16.05 -10.58 6.13
N LEU A 390 -15.08 -11.50 6.17
CA LEU A 390 -14.69 -12.22 4.96
C LEU A 390 -15.85 -13.08 4.48
N LEU A 391 -16.10 -13.05 3.17
CA LEU A 391 -17.07 -13.92 2.53
C LEU A 391 -16.61 -15.38 2.55
N PRO A 392 -17.53 -16.36 2.54
CA PRO A 392 -17.19 -17.79 2.51
C PRO A 392 -16.22 -18.15 1.37
N ARG A 393 -16.36 -17.50 0.20
CA ARG A 393 -15.46 -17.71 -0.93
C ARG A 393 -14.02 -17.23 -0.65
N ALA A 394 -13.85 -16.17 0.14
CA ALA A 394 -12.52 -15.69 0.54
C ALA A 394 -11.82 -16.72 1.42
N HIS A 395 -12.51 -17.23 2.43
CA HIS A 395 -12.00 -18.32 3.27
C HIS A 395 -11.62 -19.57 2.48
N GLN A 396 -12.42 -19.92 1.45
CA GLN A 396 -12.11 -21.06 0.56
C GLN A 396 -10.82 -20.83 -0.22
N TRP A 397 -10.69 -19.67 -0.88
CA TRP A 397 -9.48 -19.33 -1.64
C TRP A 397 -8.23 -19.30 -0.77
N VAL A 398 -8.29 -18.65 0.39
CA VAL A 398 -7.16 -18.56 1.31
C VAL A 398 -6.71 -19.96 1.77
N ARG A 399 -7.65 -20.81 2.19
CA ARG A 399 -7.34 -22.18 2.61
C ARG A 399 -6.76 -23.02 1.47
N ALA A 400 -7.37 -22.95 0.28
CA ALA A 400 -6.97 -23.76 -0.84
C ALA A 400 -5.58 -23.39 -1.38
N ILE A 401 -5.26 -22.09 -1.50
CA ILE A 401 -3.91 -21.64 -1.88
C ILE A 401 -2.87 -22.00 -0.82
N ASN A 402 -3.21 -21.82 0.47
CA ASN A 402 -2.27 -22.17 1.55
C ASN A 402 -1.99 -23.68 1.59
N ALA A 403 -2.95 -24.53 1.20
CA ALA A 403 -2.77 -25.98 1.11
C ALA A 403 -1.83 -26.42 -0.04
N GLU A 404 -1.58 -25.57 -1.04
CA GLU A 404 -0.61 -25.83 -2.11
C GLU A 404 0.85 -25.61 -1.69
N PHE A 405 1.09 -24.99 -0.52
CA PHE A 405 2.43 -24.87 0.05
C PHE A 405 2.76 -26.10 0.90
N GLU A 406 3.98 -26.59 0.74
CA GLU A 406 4.57 -27.59 1.63
C GLU A 406 5.80 -27.00 2.30
N TYR A 407 5.98 -27.34 3.58
CA TYR A 407 7.05 -26.79 4.41
C TYR A 407 7.83 -27.90 5.10
N LYS A 408 9.11 -27.64 5.30
CA LYS A 408 9.95 -28.40 6.23
C LYS A 408 10.27 -27.53 7.44
N SER A 409 10.00 -28.04 8.65
CA SER A 409 10.48 -27.41 9.88
C SER A 409 12.00 -27.45 9.92
N LEU A 410 12.62 -26.39 10.43
CA LEU A 410 14.07 -26.31 10.58
C LEU A 410 14.46 -26.72 12.00
N ASP A 411 15.52 -27.51 12.14
CA ASP A 411 16.16 -27.70 13.42
C ASP A 411 16.73 -26.35 13.92
N LYS A 412 16.81 -26.15 15.24
CA LYS A 412 17.25 -24.89 15.85
C LYS A 412 18.61 -24.37 15.35
N PHE A 413 19.45 -25.24 14.78
CA PHE A 413 20.75 -24.91 14.23
C PHE A 413 20.75 -24.58 12.72
N GLU A 414 19.62 -24.83 12.02
CA GLU A 414 19.46 -24.57 10.59
C GLU A 414 18.68 -23.28 10.31
N VAL A 415 18.15 -22.61 11.36
CA VAL A 415 17.41 -21.36 11.18
C VAL A 415 18.39 -20.27 10.76
N PRO A 416 18.32 -19.77 9.53
CA PRO A 416 19.14 -18.63 9.16
C PRO A 416 18.74 -17.46 10.07
N HIS A 417 19.73 -16.64 10.40
CA HIS A 417 19.44 -15.38 11.07
C HIS A 417 18.66 -14.48 10.11
N ILE A 418 17.34 -14.58 10.17
CA ILE A 418 16.46 -13.65 9.45
C ILE A 418 16.28 -12.48 10.41
N PRO A 419 16.78 -11.27 10.07
CA PRO A 419 16.61 -10.10 10.91
C PRO A 419 15.14 -9.66 10.85
N THR A 420 14.30 -10.32 11.65
CA THR A 420 12.84 -10.09 11.72
C THR A 420 12.51 -8.63 12.02
N ASP A 421 13.39 -7.93 12.72
CA ASP A 421 13.22 -6.50 12.97
C ASP A 421 13.49 -5.63 11.73
N ASN A 422 14.37 -6.06 10.84
CA ASN A 422 14.64 -5.34 9.58
C ASN A 422 13.63 -5.69 8.50
N VAL A 423 13.17 -6.95 8.44
CA VAL A 423 12.07 -7.33 7.55
C VAL A 423 10.75 -6.67 7.98
N ARG A 424 10.53 -6.49 9.29
CA ARG A 424 9.41 -5.69 9.82
C ARG A 424 9.48 -4.20 9.44
N LYS A 425 10.64 -3.68 9.05
CA LYS A 425 10.82 -2.32 8.51
C LYS A 425 10.62 -2.25 6.99
N MET A 426 10.57 -3.39 6.32
CA MET A 426 10.47 -3.49 4.85
C MET A 426 9.05 -3.65 4.32
N ILE A 427 8.05 -3.85 5.21
CA ILE A 427 6.64 -4.08 4.83
C ILE A 427 5.77 -2.98 5.41
#